data_725e36b5ddc13f434f3903abbc743733
#
_entry.id   725e36b5ddc13f434f3903abbc743733
#
_cell.length_a   1.000
_cell.length_b   1.000
_cell.length_c   1.000
_cell.angle_alpha   90.00
_cell.angle_beta   90.00
_cell.angle_gamma   90.00
#
_symmetry.space_group_name_H-M   'P 1'
#
loop_
_entity.id
_entity.type
_entity.pdbx_description
1 polymer ?
#
loop_
_entity_poly.entity_id
_entity_poly.type
_entity_poly.pdbx_seq_one_letter_code
_entity_poly.pdbx_strand_id
1 'polypeptide(L)'
;NDSISKLYVADGEDSGSSSLLAPRESEITFSTSQEITVKKFTSLGLKNIDMVVIDTQGYELEVLKGFESYINAIPCFIIEFANYEGYLKQPVYKELNLFMRKKGFVPIAQIKRINKPFPNINGGSFGDALYVDKKLLRKSEIIFFTIRYYLINLIIYDAFIFFKKRLKKSLKRYIGR
;
A
#
# COMPACT_ATOMS: atom_id res chain seq x y z
N ASN A 1 -6.70 -18.90 15.17
CA ASN A 1 -6.30 -18.79 16.58
C ASN A 1 -5.82 -17.37 16.82
N ASP A 2 -6.21 -16.78 17.95
CA ASP A 2 -5.70 -15.50 18.41
C ASP A 2 -4.20 -15.64 18.68
N SER A 3 -3.44 -14.60 18.37
CA SER A 3 -2.00 -14.55 18.61
C SER A 3 -1.62 -13.25 19.32
N ILE A 4 -0.58 -13.30 20.12
CA ILE A 4 0.02 -12.11 20.71
C ILE A 4 1.07 -11.59 19.74
N SER A 5 1.03 -10.31 19.48
CA SER A 5 1.99 -9.60 18.63
C SER A 5 2.47 -8.32 19.29
N LYS A 6 3.63 -7.86 18.88
CA LYS A 6 4.22 -6.61 19.34
C LYS A 6 3.79 -5.46 18.41
N LEU A 7 3.15 -4.45 18.96
CA LEU A 7 2.87 -3.18 18.30
C LEU A 7 3.98 -2.19 18.64
N TYR A 8 4.67 -1.68 17.65
CA TYR A 8 5.60 -0.56 17.78
C TYR A 8 4.79 0.73 17.76
N VAL A 9 4.90 1.52 18.83
CA VAL A 9 4.10 2.73 19.01
C VAL A 9 4.94 3.93 18.61
N ALA A 10 4.47 4.67 17.62
CA ALA A 10 5.10 5.92 17.18
C ALA A 10 4.80 7.04 18.17
N ASP A 11 5.77 7.91 18.39
CA ASP A 11 5.71 8.95 19.41
C ASP A 11 4.97 10.20 18.93
N GLY A 12 4.33 10.89 19.87
CA GLY A 12 3.77 12.22 19.67
C GLY A 12 2.69 12.32 18.60
N GLU A 13 2.80 13.30 17.72
CA GLU A 13 1.84 13.57 16.63
C GLU A 13 1.85 12.48 15.53
N ASP A 14 2.92 11.69 15.47
CA ASP A 14 3.08 10.60 14.51
C ASP A 14 2.44 9.28 14.97
N SER A 15 1.62 9.28 16.02
CA SER A 15 0.99 8.08 16.60
C SER A 15 0.23 7.23 15.57
N GLY A 16 -0.28 7.85 14.50
CA GLY A 16 -0.88 7.17 13.35
C GLY A 16 0.08 6.27 12.55
N SER A 17 1.39 6.42 12.76
CA SER A 17 2.43 5.59 12.12
C SER A 17 2.78 4.32 12.92
N SER A 18 2.04 4.01 13.99
CA SER A 18 2.25 2.79 14.78
C SER A 18 1.99 1.54 13.94
N SER A 19 2.85 0.50 14.08
CA SER A 19 2.82 -0.67 13.22
C SER A 19 3.13 -1.97 13.96
N LEU A 20 2.63 -3.09 13.42
CA LEU A 20 3.02 -4.44 13.81
C LEU A 20 4.38 -4.85 13.21
N LEU A 21 4.87 -4.11 12.24
CA LEU A 21 6.21 -4.30 11.69
C LEU A 21 7.21 -3.41 12.40
N ALA A 22 8.42 -3.92 12.59
CA ALA A 22 9.50 -3.10 13.14
C ALA A 22 9.80 -1.93 12.20
N PRO A 23 9.95 -0.71 12.74
CA PRO A 23 10.28 0.45 11.91
C PRO A 23 11.67 0.28 11.28
N ARG A 24 11.83 0.82 10.08
CA ARG A 24 13.15 1.11 9.51
C ARG A 24 13.68 2.42 10.07
N GLU A 25 14.92 2.76 9.72
CA GLU A 25 15.47 4.08 9.98
C GLU A 25 14.54 5.14 9.34
N SER A 26 13.85 5.88 10.17
CA SER A 26 12.91 6.93 9.79
C SER A 26 13.09 8.13 10.72
N GLU A 27 12.55 9.28 10.33
CA GLU A 27 12.49 10.46 11.20
C GLU A 27 11.45 10.28 12.32
N ILE A 28 10.58 9.27 12.21
CA ILE A 28 9.57 8.93 13.22
C ILE A 28 10.24 8.11 14.32
N THR A 29 10.08 8.54 15.57
CA THR A 29 10.59 7.83 16.73
C THR A 29 9.57 6.82 17.26
N PHE A 30 10.07 5.69 17.75
CA PHE A 30 9.29 4.60 18.33
C PHE A 30 9.91 4.23 19.68
N SER A 31 9.63 5.00 20.71
CA SER A 31 10.25 4.81 22.02
C SER A 31 9.64 3.65 22.80
N THR A 32 8.42 3.26 22.47
CA THR A 32 7.68 2.23 23.18
C THR A 32 7.13 1.15 22.28
N SER A 33 6.80 0.03 22.87
CA SER A 33 6.03 -1.02 22.22
C SER A 33 5.12 -1.69 23.24
N GLN A 34 4.01 -2.25 22.76
CA GLN A 34 3.06 -2.98 23.62
C GLN A 34 2.67 -4.30 22.97
N GLU A 35 2.38 -5.28 23.82
CA GLU A 35 1.77 -6.53 23.36
C GLU A 35 0.28 -6.32 23.11
N ILE A 36 -0.18 -6.79 21.96
CA ILE A 36 -1.60 -6.75 21.59
C ILE A 36 -2.07 -8.13 21.14
N THR A 37 -3.35 -8.40 21.30
CA THR A 37 -3.98 -9.59 20.73
C THR A 37 -4.39 -9.32 19.29
N VAL A 38 -3.85 -10.10 18.36
CA VAL A 38 -4.24 -10.09 16.95
C VAL A 38 -5.22 -11.22 16.70
N LYS A 39 -6.32 -10.89 16.03
CA LYS A 39 -7.39 -11.84 15.68
C LYS A 39 -7.57 -11.92 14.18
N LYS A 40 -7.88 -13.11 13.69
CA LYS A 40 -8.32 -13.25 12.29
C LYS A 40 -9.71 -12.63 12.13
N PHE A 41 -9.94 -12.02 10.97
CA PHE A 41 -11.23 -11.43 10.64
C PHE A 41 -12.39 -12.44 10.83
N THR A 42 -12.18 -13.68 10.39
CA THR A 42 -13.18 -14.77 10.49
C THR A 42 -13.61 -15.06 11.92
N SER A 43 -12.77 -14.80 12.94
CA SER A 43 -13.11 -15.02 14.36
C SER A 43 -14.00 -13.92 14.93
N LEU A 44 -14.17 -12.78 14.25
CA LEU A 44 -14.98 -11.66 14.73
C LEU A 44 -16.49 -11.86 14.51
N GLY A 45 -16.90 -12.85 13.71
CA GLY A 45 -18.32 -13.15 13.43
C GLY A 45 -19.07 -12.06 12.66
N LEU A 46 -18.36 -11.08 12.08
CA LEU A 46 -18.94 -9.99 11.30
C LEU A 46 -19.49 -10.50 9.97
N LYS A 47 -20.65 -9.96 9.56
CA LYS A 47 -21.35 -10.33 8.32
C LYS A 47 -21.87 -9.08 7.62
N ASN A 48 -22.22 -9.24 6.34
CA ASN A 48 -22.84 -8.17 5.52
C ASN A 48 -22.01 -6.90 5.49
N ILE A 49 -20.74 -7.03 5.14
CA ILE A 49 -19.81 -5.92 5.03
C ILE A 49 -19.80 -5.44 3.59
N ASP A 50 -20.11 -4.17 3.37
CA ASP A 50 -20.14 -3.55 2.06
C ASP A 50 -18.76 -3.04 1.61
N MET A 51 -17.93 -2.63 2.58
CA MET A 51 -16.60 -2.10 2.30
C MET A 51 -15.67 -2.28 3.50
N VAL A 52 -14.40 -2.49 3.21
CA VAL A 52 -13.32 -2.48 4.23
C VAL A 52 -12.29 -1.44 3.85
N VAL A 53 -11.85 -0.67 4.84
CA VAL A 53 -10.71 0.25 4.73
C VAL A 53 -9.57 -0.34 5.56
N ILE A 54 -8.40 -0.49 4.93
CA ILE A 54 -7.19 -1.05 5.56
C ILE A 54 -6.09 0.00 5.46
N ASP A 55 -5.67 0.48 6.62
CA ASP A 55 -4.54 1.38 6.83
C ASP A 55 -3.86 0.92 8.12
N THR A 56 -2.86 0.05 7.99
CA THR A 56 -2.21 -0.64 9.11
C THR A 56 -0.70 -0.49 9.08
N GLN A 57 -0.27 0.58 8.40
CA GLN A 57 1.11 1.03 8.37
C GLN A 57 2.09 -0.10 8.02
N GLY A 58 1.88 -0.69 6.84
CA GLY A 58 2.73 -1.74 6.28
C GLY A 58 2.26 -3.17 6.53
N TYR A 59 1.21 -3.39 7.33
CA TYR A 59 0.71 -4.74 7.63
C TYR A 59 -0.50 -5.16 6.78
N GLU A 60 -0.85 -4.39 5.74
CA GLU A 60 -2.06 -4.51 4.93
C GLU A 60 -2.20 -5.90 4.29
N LEU A 61 -1.12 -6.47 3.78
CA LEU A 61 -1.14 -7.80 3.15
C LEU A 61 -1.47 -8.91 4.15
N GLU A 62 -0.95 -8.83 5.37
CA GLU A 62 -1.24 -9.80 6.42
C GLU A 62 -2.69 -9.67 6.91
N VAL A 63 -3.21 -8.44 7.03
CA VAL A 63 -4.63 -8.19 7.30
C VAL A 63 -5.49 -8.85 6.22
N LEU A 64 -5.16 -8.66 4.94
CA LEU A 64 -5.89 -9.27 3.82
C LEU A 64 -5.85 -10.80 3.87
N LYS A 65 -4.73 -11.40 4.23
CA LYS A 65 -4.63 -12.86 4.43
C LYS A 65 -5.53 -13.34 5.55
N GLY A 66 -5.70 -12.54 6.62
CA GLY A 66 -6.55 -12.84 7.76
C GLY A 66 -8.05 -12.92 7.45
N PHE A 67 -8.50 -12.39 6.29
CA PHE A 67 -9.88 -12.60 5.83
C PHE A 67 -10.13 -14.01 5.30
N GLU A 68 -9.08 -14.74 4.91
CA GLU A 68 -9.19 -16.10 4.35
C GLU A 68 -10.18 -16.20 3.17
N SER A 69 -11.16 -17.09 3.23
CA SER A 69 -12.21 -17.21 2.21
C SER A 69 -13.23 -16.07 2.27
N TYR A 70 -13.40 -15.42 3.41
CA TYR A 70 -14.38 -14.35 3.61
C TYR A 70 -14.10 -13.10 2.75
N ILE A 71 -12.85 -12.92 2.32
CA ILE A 71 -12.46 -11.81 1.41
C ILE A 71 -13.37 -11.74 0.18
N ASN A 72 -13.83 -12.89 -0.34
CA ASN A 72 -14.71 -12.98 -1.52
C ASN A 72 -16.19 -12.63 -1.24
N ALA A 73 -16.56 -12.44 0.03
CA ALA A 73 -17.90 -11.98 0.42
C ALA A 73 -17.98 -10.46 0.53
N ILE A 74 -16.86 -9.75 0.44
CA ILE A 74 -16.77 -8.30 0.57
C ILE A 74 -16.65 -7.68 -0.82
N PRO A 75 -17.55 -6.76 -1.20
CA PRO A 75 -17.60 -6.21 -2.55
C PRO A 75 -16.45 -5.26 -2.88
N CYS A 76 -15.91 -4.51 -1.90
CA CYS A 76 -14.82 -3.58 -2.17
C CYS A 76 -13.89 -3.34 -0.97
N PHE A 77 -12.67 -2.89 -1.30
CA PHE A 77 -11.62 -2.55 -0.34
C PHE A 77 -10.96 -1.24 -0.73
N ILE A 78 -10.69 -0.38 0.26
CA ILE A 78 -9.74 0.72 0.16
C ILE A 78 -8.52 0.30 0.97
N ILE A 79 -7.34 0.31 0.35
CA ILE A 79 -6.14 -0.22 0.98
C ILE A 79 -5.03 0.80 0.80
N GLU A 80 -4.42 1.22 1.91
CA GLU A 80 -3.19 1.99 1.85
C GLU A 80 -2.07 1.13 1.27
N PHE A 81 -1.18 1.75 0.50
CA PHE A 81 -0.03 1.10 -0.08
C PHE A 81 1.19 2.01 -0.10
N ALA A 82 2.37 1.42 -0.07
CA ALA A 82 3.62 2.10 -0.37
C ALA A 82 4.38 1.37 -1.49
N ASN A 83 5.17 2.13 -2.27
CA ASN A 83 6.12 1.59 -3.25
C ASN A 83 7.54 1.52 -2.70
N TYR A 84 7.68 1.58 -1.40
CA TYR A 84 8.94 1.49 -0.67
C TYR A 84 8.71 0.73 0.63
N GLU A 85 9.78 0.29 1.24
CA GLU A 85 9.76 -0.42 2.51
C GLU A 85 10.04 0.60 3.65
N GLY A 86 8.98 1.17 4.21
CA GLY A 86 9.05 2.07 5.38
C GLY A 86 9.17 1.32 6.70
N TYR A 87 8.67 0.09 6.75
CA TYR A 87 8.79 -0.85 7.86
C TYR A 87 9.50 -2.11 7.37
N LEU A 88 10.20 -2.81 8.24
CA LEU A 88 10.93 -4.03 7.87
C LEU A 88 9.99 -5.10 7.33
N LYS A 89 10.26 -5.58 6.11
CA LYS A 89 9.45 -6.56 5.38
C LYS A 89 8.05 -6.08 4.99
N GLN A 90 7.83 -4.76 4.94
CA GLN A 90 6.61 -4.21 4.41
C GLN A 90 6.43 -4.62 2.93
N PRO A 91 5.28 -5.18 2.55
CA PRO A 91 4.98 -5.48 1.15
C PRO A 91 4.83 -4.19 0.35
N VAL A 92 5.41 -4.17 -0.84
CA VAL A 92 5.21 -3.05 -1.78
C VAL A 92 3.91 -3.22 -2.55
N TYR A 93 3.40 -2.13 -3.12
CA TYR A 93 2.14 -2.11 -3.87
C TYR A 93 1.98 -3.25 -4.90
N LYS A 94 3.08 -3.62 -5.60
CA LYS A 94 3.06 -4.70 -6.58
C LYS A 94 2.60 -6.04 -5.97
N GLU A 95 3.05 -6.36 -4.78
CA GLU A 95 2.72 -7.62 -4.08
C GLU A 95 1.26 -7.60 -3.62
N LEU A 96 0.84 -6.49 -3.03
CA LEU A 96 -0.54 -6.27 -2.61
C LEU A 96 -1.51 -6.36 -3.78
N ASN A 97 -1.20 -5.67 -4.89
CA ASN A 97 -2.03 -5.69 -6.09
C ASN A 97 -2.09 -7.09 -6.72
N LEU A 98 -0.97 -7.84 -6.72
CA LEU A 98 -0.95 -9.22 -7.20
C LEU A 98 -1.85 -10.12 -6.35
N PHE A 99 -1.82 -9.96 -5.03
CA PHE A 99 -2.69 -10.69 -4.10
C PHE A 99 -4.16 -10.41 -4.38
N MET A 100 -4.56 -9.13 -4.44
CA MET A 100 -5.94 -8.72 -4.71
C MET A 100 -6.47 -9.22 -6.05
N ARG A 101 -5.65 -9.15 -7.11
CA ARG A 101 -6.01 -9.70 -8.43
C ARG A 101 -6.21 -11.21 -8.40
N LYS A 102 -5.35 -11.96 -7.70
CA LYS A 102 -5.51 -13.41 -7.51
C LYS A 102 -6.82 -13.75 -6.78
N LYS A 103 -7.27 -12.88 -5.88
CA LYS A 103 -8.55 -13.01 -5.18
C LYS A 103 -9.76 -12.55 -6.02
N GLY A 104 -9.54 -12.04 -7.22
CA GLY A 104 -10.60 -11.66 -8.16
C GLY A 104 -11.02 -10.19 -8.09
N PHE A 105 -10.21 -9.33 -7.49
CA PHE A 105 -10.46 -7.90 -7.42
C PHE A 105 -9.75 -7.12 -8.53
N VAL A 106 -10.35 -5.99 -8.92
CA VAL A 106 -9.81 -5.07 -9.92
C VAL A 106 -9.53 -3.72 -9.26
N PRO A 107 -8.32 -3.16 -9.38
CA PRO A 107 -8.05 -1.80 -8.92
C PRO A 107 -8.72 -0.80 -9.86
N ILE A 108 -9.70 -0.04 -9.38
CA ILE A 108 -10.47 0.92 -10.17
C ILE A 108 -10.01 2.36 -9.98
N ALA A 109 -9.41 2.68 -8.85
CA ALA A 109 -8.85 4.00 -8.55
C ALA A 109 -7.61 3.90 -7.68
N GLN A 110 -6.75 4.90 -7.81
CA GLN A 110 -5.58 5.11 -6.95
C GLN A 110 -5.42 6.59 -6.69
N ILE A 111 -5.18 6.94 -5.44
CA ILE A 111 -4.75 8.27 -5.02
C ILE A 111 -3.31 8.12 -4.56
N LYS A 112 -2.35 8.59 -5.36
CA LYS A 112 -0.94 8.55 -5.02
C LYS A 112 -0.51 9.86 -4.40
N ARG A 113 0.26 9.78 -3.34
CA ARG A 113 0.98 10.88 -2.73
C ARG A 113 2.47 10.63 -2.97
N ILE A 114 3.18 11.64 -3.43
CA ILE A 114 4.63 11.59 -3.59
C ILE A 114 5.19 12.12 -2.27
N ASN A 115 5.88 11.27 -1.53
CA ASN A 115 6.62 11.73 -0.37
C ASN A 115 7.73 12.70 -0.82
N LYS A 116 7.89 13.77 -0.07
CA LYS A 116 9.18 14.48 -0.03
C LYS A 116 10.24 13.43 0.27
N PRO A 117 11.40 13.47 -0.38
CA PRO A 117 12.40 12.43 -0.20
C PRO A 117 12.72 12.31 1.29
N PHE A 118 12.36 11.19 1.91
CA PHE A 118 13.03 10.78 3.11
C PHE A 118 14.51 10.67 2.77
N PRO A 119 15.43 11.15 3.61
CA PRO A 119 16.86 11.22 3.28
C PRO A 119 17.43 9.90 2.75
N ASN A 120 16.80 8.77 3.09
CA ASN A 120 17.25 7.41 2.74
C ASN A 120 16.29 6.66 1.80
N ILE A 121 15.19 7.26 1.33
CA ILE A 121 14.22 6.62 0.45
C ILE A 121 14.11 7.40 -0.85
N ASN A 122 14.86 6.98 -1.86
CA ASN A 122 14.84 7.58 -3.20
C ASN A 122 13.44 7.53 -3.83
N GLY A 123 12.64 8.59 -3.61
CA GLY A 123 11.43 8.86 -4.39
C GLY A 123 10.31 7.84 -4.25
N GLY A 124 10.03 7.37 -3.03
CA GLY A 124 8.89 6.48 -2.75
C GLY A 124 7.56 7.18 -2.94
N SER A 125 6.57 6.47 -3.42
CA SER A 125 5.17 6.90 -3.44
C SER A 125 4.33 6.00 -2.54
N PHE A 126 3.35 6.58 -1.88
CA PHE A 126 2.33 5.88 -1.10
C PHE A 126 0.96 6.42 -1.45
N GLY A 127 -0.08 5.82 -0.93
CA GLY A 127 -1.44 6.28 -1.14
C GLY A 127 -2.46 5.18 -0.98
N ASP A 128 -3.66 5.42 -1.48
CA ASP A 128 -4.80 4.54 -1.34
C ASP A 128 -5.18 3.93 -2.68
N ALA A 129 -5.53 2.66 -2.68
CA ALA A 129 -6.06 1.94 -3.84
C ALA A 129 -7.45 1.40 -3.55
N LEU A 130 -8.41 1.70 -4.42
CA LEU A 130 -9.76 1.15 -4.37
C LEU A 130 -9.84 -0.10 -5.24
N TYR A 131 -10.17 -1.21 -4.64
CA TYR A 131 -10.39 -2.51 -5.28
C TYR A 131 -11.87 -2.88 -5.24
N VAL A 132 -12.39 -3.40 -6.36
CA VAL A 132 -13.77 -3.88 -6.47
C VAL A 132 -13.77 -5.32 -6.98
N ASP A 133 -14.66 -6.16 -6.44
CA ASP A 133 -14.84 -7.53 -6.95
C ASP A 133 -15.23 -7.48 -8.43
N LYS A 134 -14.49 -8.18 -9.27
CA LYS A 134 -14.73 -8.25 -10.71
C LYS A 134 -16.13 -8.73 -11.09
N LYS A 135 -16.82 -9.47 -10.21
CA LYS A 135 -18.19 -9.94 -10.45
C LYS A 135 -19.21 -8.79 -10.50
N LEU A 136 -18.89 -7.65 -9.88
CA LEU A 136 -19.71 -6.45 -9.87
C LEU A 136 -19.48 -5.55 -11.09
N LEU A 137 -18.49 -5.86 -11.90
CA LEU A 137 -18.08 -5.07 -13.06
C LEU A 137 -18.47 -5.76 -14.37
N ARG A 138 -18.89 -4.97 -15.36
CA ARG A 138 -19.06 -5.46 -16.74
C ARG A 138 -17.69 -5.78 -17.36
N LYS A 139 -17.63 -6.70 -18.33
CA LYS A 139 -16.37 -7.06 -19.01
C LYS A 139 -15.63 -5.84 -19.59
N SER A 140 -16.37 -4.89 -20.17
CA SER A 140 -15.82 -3.64 -20.70
C SER A 140 -15.14 -2.78 -19.62
N GLU A 141 -15.73 -2.72 -18.43
CA GLU A 141 -15.18 -1.97 -17.29
C GLU A 141 -13.92 -2.64 -16.75
N ILE A 142 -13.91 -3.96 -16.66
CA ILE A 142 -12.71 -4.71 -16.24
C ILE A 142 -11.56 -4.44 -17.22
N ILE A 143 -11.82 -4.48 -18.53
CA ILE A 143 -10.82 -4.18 -19.56
C ILE A 143 -10.34 -2.74 -19.43
N PHE A 144 -11.27 -1.77 -19.33
CA PHE A 144 -10.95 -0.36 -19.19
C PHE A 144 -10.05 -0.08 -17.97
N PHE A 145 -10.43 -0.55 -16.78
CA PHE A 145 -9.63 -0.35 -15.56
C PHE A 145 -8.28 -1.07 -15.61
N THR A 146 -8.23 -2.23 -16.25
CA THR A 146 -6.98 -2.97 -16.44
C THR A 146 -6.03 -2.20 -17.35
N ILE A 147 -6.49 -1.74 -18.51
CA ILE A 147 -5.69 -0.94 -19.46
C ILE A 147 -5.26 0.37 -18.79
N ARG A 148 -6.17 1.08 -18.14
CA ARG A 148 -5.87 2.33 -17.42
C ARG A 148 -4.78 2.11 -16.37
N TYR A 149 -4.85 1.03 -15.60
CA TYR A 149 -3.82 0.68 -14.62
C TYR A 149 -2.43 0.54 -15.27
N TYR A 150 -2.33 -0.20 -16.37
CA TYR A 150 -1.05 -0.38 -17.07
C TYR A 150 -0.56 0.90 -17.73
N LEU A 151 -1.44 1.67 -18.39
CA LEU A 151 -1.07 2.92 -19.05
C LEU A 151 -0.58 3.98 -18.06
N ILE A 152 -1.27 4.15 -16.93
CA ILE A 152 -0.83 5.11 -15.90
C ILE A 152 0.54 4.73 -15.36
N ASN A 153 0.79 3.46 -15.09
CA ASN A 153 2.09 3.01 -14.61
C ASN A 153 3.18 3.14 -15.70
N LEU A 154 2.85 2.93 -16.97
CA LEU A 154 3.77 3.12 -18.10
C LEU A 154 4.11 4.60 -18.30
N ILE A 155 3.11 5.48 -18.34
CA ILE A 155 3.29 6.93 -18.53
C ILE A 155 4.11 7.52 -17.38
N ILE A 156 3.87 7.13 -16.14
CA ILE A 156 4.64 7.61 -14.99
C ILE A 156 6.09 7.13 -15.08
N TYR A 157 6.32 5.90 -15.50
CA TYR A 157 7.67 5.34 -15.65
C TYR A 157 8.44 6.05 -16.77
N ASP A 158 7.83 6.25 -17.93
CA ASP A 158 8.46 6.95 -19.06
C ASP A 158 8.71 8.44 -18.79
N ALA A 159 7.76 9.13 -18.15
CA ALA A 159 7.93 10.50 -17.70
C ALA A 159 9.08 10.62 -16.68
N PHE A 160 9.20 9.68 -15.75
CA PHE A 160 10.29 9.66 -14.77
C PHE A 160 11.66 9.44 -15.43
N ILE A 161 11.76 8.50 -16.38
CA ILE A 161 13.01 8.27 -17.14
C ILE A 161 13.37 9.49 -17.98
N PHE A 162 12.38 10.11 -18.64
CA PHE A 162 12.58 11.32 -19.43
C PHE A 162 13.09 12.48 -18.58
N PHE A 163 12.47 12.72 -17.43
CA PHE A 163 12.87 13.77 -16.48
C PHE A 163 14.28 13.51 -15.92
N LYS A 164 14.60 12.28 -15.53
CA LYS A 164 15.93 11.89 -15.02
C LYS A 164 17.02 12.10 -16.06
N LYS A 165 16.77 11.78 -17.33
CA LYS A 165 17.70 12.04 -18.44
C LYS A 165 17.90 13.55 -18.67
N ARG A 166 16.83 14.34 -18.59
CA ARG A 166 16.87 15.79 -18.79
C ARG A 166 17.59 16.51 -17.64
N LEU A 167 17.35 16.11 -16.41
CA LEU A 167 18.06 16.63 -15.22
C LEU A 167 19.56 16.32 -15.29
N LYS A 168 19.92 15.09 -15.66
CA LYS A 168 21.32 14.67 -15.80
C LYS A 168 22.07 15.48 -16.90
N LYS A 169 21.36 15.83 -17.98
CA LYS A 169 21.91 16.68 -19.06
C LYS A 169 22.04 18.15 -18.63
N SER A 170 21.12 18.65 -17.82
CA SER A 170 21.14 20.01 -17.27
C SER A 170 22.27 20.18 -16.24
N LEU A 171 22.42 19.23 -15.32
CA LEU A 171 23.49 19.20 -14.32
C LEU A 171 24.89 19.13 -14.98
N LYS A 172 25.07 18.31 -16.04
CA LYS A 172 26.35 18.29 -16.77
C LYS A 172 26.70 19.63 -17.42
N ARG A 173 25.71 20.43 -17.84
CA ARG A 173 25.95 21.79 -18.37
C ARG A 173 26.29 22.80 -17.27
N TYR A 174 25.87 22.58 -16.04
CA TYR A 174 26.12 23.48 -14.90
C TYR A 174 27.49 23.22 -14.22
N ILE A 175 27.90 21.94 -14.16
CA ILE A 175 29.15 21.53 -13.51
C ILE A 175 30.36 21.58 -14.50
N GLY A 176 30.09 21.66 -15.79
CA GLY A 176 31.13 21.74 -16.84
C GLY A 176 31.46 23.18 -17.29
N ARG A 177 31.07 24.16 -16.45
CA ARG A 177 31.53 25.54 -16.51
C ARG A 177 32.29 25.89 -15.23
#